data_faf0325fcd496e2bda324ace2193cc14
#
_entry.id   faf0325fcd496e2bda324ace2193cc14
#
_cell.length_a   1.000
_cell.length_b   1.000
_cell.length_c   1.000
_cell.angle_alpha   90.00
_cell.angle_beta   90.00
_cell.angle_gamma   90.00
#
_symmetry.space_group_name_H-M   'P 1'
#
loop_
_entity.id
_entity.type
_entity.pdbx_description
1 polymer ?
#
loop_
_entity_poly.entity_id
_entity_poly.type
_entity_poly.pdbx_seq_one_letter_code
_entity_poly.pdbx_strand_id
1 'polypeptide(L)'
;AAAARATVADPEVERALGPPLPDLAALAAMMNAARGQRTAAAREHALAEQAARDIDALSRQVAASAAAATAATGVATSTAALADVVSGLGSDNTLRMKLSAFVLAGRLERVVELANERLQRMGDGRFHLAHSDRLASGGRRSGLGLVVQDEWTGQVRDTATLSGGESFMASLALALGLADAVREESGGIDLHTLFIDEGFGSLDGESLEQVMEVLDQLQDGGRAVGVVSHVPALRDRIPAQVQVDKTRRGSTVRRVTGPAA
;
A
#
# COMPACT_ATOMS: atom_id res chain seq x y z
N ALA A 1 -118.90 -2.70 2.80
CA ALA A 1 -117.59 -2.72 3.49
C ALA A 1 -117.54 -3.80 4.60
N ALA A 2 -118.57 -3.94 5.47
CA ALA A 2 -118.60 -4.93 6.57
C ALA A 2 -118.58 -6.38 6.06
N ALA A 3 -119.42 -6.69 5.06
CA ALA A 3 -119.46 -8.05 4.42
C ALA A 3 -118.18 -8.46 3.77
N ALA A 4 -117.46 -7.53 3.09
CA ALA A 4 -116.18 -7.83 2.47
C ALA A 4 -115.04 -8.11 3.49
N ARG A 5 -115.11 -7.44 4.64
CA ARG A 5 -114.20 -7.72 5.79
C ARG A 5 -114.50 -9.08 6.46
N ALA A 6 -115.76 -9.45 6.57
CA ALA A 6 -116.15 -10.76 7.10
C ALA A 6 -115.71 -11.93 6.17
N THR A 7 -115.73 -11.76 4.83
CA THR A 7 -115.30 -12.74 3.88
C THR A 7 -113.76 -12.91 3.88
N VAL A 8 -113.00 -11.83 4.15
CA VAL A 8 -111.56 -11.89 4.25
C VAL A 8 -111.06 -12.50 5.57
N ALA A 9 -111.93 -12.43 6.62
CA ALA A 9 -111.64 -13.04 7.94
C ALA A 9 -112.16 -14.52 8.04
N ASP A 10 -112.69 -15.10 6.97
CA ASP A 10 -113.01 -16.52 6.90
C ASP A 10 -111.74 -17.37 6.93
N PRO A 11 -111.57 -18.29 7.88
CA PRO A 11 -110.39 -19.12 8.02
C PRO A 11 -109.97 -19.94 6.77
N GLU A 12 -110.94 -20.26 5.93
CA GLU A 12 -110.65 -20.96 4.65
C GLU A 12 -110.12 -19.99 3.61
N VAL A 13 -110.61 -18.75 3.58
CA VAL A 13 -110.13 -17.70 2.71
C VAL A 13 -108.73 -17.23 3.15
N GLU A 14 -108.50 -17.09 4.44
CA GLU A 14 -107.25 -16.74 5.02
C GLU A 14 -106.21 -17.83 4.75
N ARG A 15 -106.53 -19.13 4.80
CA ARG A 15 -105.66 -20.25 4.46
C ARG A 15 -105.43 -20.32 2.96
N ALA A 16 -106.40 -19.94 2.12
CA ALA A 16 -106.22 -19.91 0.64
C ALA A 16 -105.41 -18.70 0.15
N LEU A 17 -105.46 -17.58 0.88
CA LEU A 17 -104.63 -16.42 0.56
C LEU A 17 -103.12 -16.63 0.82
N GLY A 18 -102.79 -17.65 1.63
CA GLY A 18 -101.36 -17.91 1.98
C GLY A 18 -100.82 -16.84 2.93
N PRO A 19 -99.56 -16.90 3.22
CA PRO A 19 -98.88 -15.91 4.04
C PRO A 19 -98.97 -14.54 3.40
N PRO A 20 -99.05 -13.44 4.23
CA PRO A 20 -99.09 -12.07 3.72
C PRO A 20 -97.97 -11.84 2.73
N LEU A 21 -98.29 -11.14 1.64
CA LEU A 21 -97.26 -10.79 0.62
C LEU A 21 -96.14 -10.02 1.32
N PRO A 22 -94.90 -10.40 1.02
CA PRO A 22 -93.76 -9.68 1.62
C PRO A 22 -93.81 -8.19 1.22
N ASP A 23 -93.48 -7.32 2.16
CA ASP A 23 -93.27 -5.91 1.86
C ASP A 23 -92.14 -5.72 0.90
N LEU A 24 -92.47 -5.48 -0.35
CA LEU A 24 -91.46 -5.28 -1.42
C LEU A 24 -90.59 -4.05 -1.22
N ALA A 25 -91.09 -3.02 -0.54
CA ALA A 25 -90.31 -1.83 -0.25
C ALA A 25 -89.29 -2.12 0.85
N ALA A 26 -89.69 -2.86 1.89
CA ALA A 26 -88.75 -3.31 2.93
C ALA A 26 -87.65 -4.25 2.36
N LEU A 27 -88.01 -5.20 1.49
CA LEU A 27 -87.10 -6.07 0.82
C LEU A 27 -86.14 -5.31 -0.09
N ALA A 28 -86.64 -4.32 -0.84
CA ALA A 28 -85.80 -3.47 -1.69
C ALA A 28 -84.76 -2.64 -0.87
N ALA A 29 -85.24 -2.10 0.29
CA ALA A 29 -84.42 -1.38 1.25
C ALA A 29 -83.25 -2.30 1.80
N MET A 30 -83.66 -3.51 2.25
CA MET A 30 -82.67 -4.53 2.72
C MET A 30 -81.68 -4.93 1.62
N MET A 31 -82.14 -5.15 0.39
CA MET A 31 -81.25 -5.45 -0.75
C MET A 31 -80.33 -4.31 -1.03
N ASN A 32 -80.74 -3.05 -1.02
CA ASN A 32 -79.91 -1.89 -1.20
C ASN A 32 -78.87 -1.73 -0.08
N ALA A 33 -79.24 -1.93 1.15
CA ALA A 33 -78.34 -1.93 2.29
C ALA A 33 -77.29 -3.03 2.17
N ALA A 34 -77.73 -4.27 1.86
CA ALA A 34 -76.79 -5.39 1.64
C ALA A 34 -75.84 -5.15 0.46
N ARG A 35 -76.30 -4.56 -0.63
CA ARG A 35 -75.46 -4.14 -1.75
C ARG A 35 -74.42 -3.08 -1.35
N GLY A 36 -74.86 -2.08 -0.56
CA GLY A 36 -74.01 -1.05 0.02
C GLY A 36 -72.89 -1.64 0.89
N GLN A 37 -73.28 -2.53 1.83
CA GLN A 37 -72.30 -3.23 2.69
C GLN A 37 -71.31 -4.10 1.88
N ARG A 38 -71.85 -4.85 0.93
CA ARG A 38 -70.90 -5.65 0.03
C ARG A 38 -69.95 -4.79 -0.73
N THR A 39 -70.40 -3.62 -1.24
CA THR A 39 -69.50 -2.70 -1.97
C THR A 39 -68.45 -2.07 -1.06
N ALA A 40 -68.85 -1.70 0.19
CA ALA A 40 -67.87 -1.20 1.17
C ALA A 40 -66.84 -2.28 1.58
N ALA A 41 -67.31 -3.49 1.91
CA ALA A 41 -66.40 -4.61 2.23
C ALA A 41 -65.46 -4.96 1.09
N ALA A 42 -65.95 -4.94 -0.16
CA ALA A 42 -65.10 -5.18 -1.34
C ALA A 42 -63.99 -4.10 -1.52
N ARG A 43 -64.32 -2.83 -1.22
CA ARG A 43 -63.32 -1.74 -1.24
C ARG A 43 -62.28 -1.91 -0.12
N GLU A 44 -62.74 -2.21 1.09
CA GLU A 44 -61.82 -2.46 2.23
C GLU A 44 -60.90 -3.64 1.95
N HIS A 45 -61.44 -4.72 1.41
CA HIS A 45 -60.64 -5.89 1.00
C HIS A 45 -59.60 -5.55 -0.07
N ALA A 46 -59.97 -4.80 -1.11
CA ALA A 46 -59.05 -4.38 -2.15
C ALA A 46 -57.90 -3.47 -1.61
N LEU A 47 -58.23 -2.57 -0.67
CA LEU A 47 -57.21 -1.74 0.00
C LEU A 47 -56.29 -2.58 0.88
N ALA A 48 -56.80 -3.55 1.62
CA ALA A 48 -56.03 -4.46 2.43
C ALA A 48 -55.09 -5.34 1.59
N GLU A 49 -55.61 -5.89 0.48
CA GLU A 49 -54.78 -6.64 -0.46
C GLU A 49 -53.66 -5.78 -1.09
N GLN A 50 -53.96 -4.53 -1.44
CA GLN A 50 -52.96 -3.61 -1.96
C GLN A 50 -51.88 -3.32 -0.90
N ALA A 51 -52.28 -3.01 0.33
CA ALA A 51 -51.35 -2.79 1.43
C ALA A 51 -50.46 -4.02 1.71
N ALA A 52 -51.05 -5.22 1.67
CA ALA A 52 -50.28 -6.45 1.82
C ALA A 52 -49.22 -6.63 0.72
N ARG A 53 -49.59 -6.37 -0.54
CA ARG A 53 -48.62 -6.41 -1.67
C ARG A 53 -47.49 -5.37 -1.51
N ASP A 54 -47.82 -4.17 -1.08
CA ASP A 54 -46.87 -3.09 -0.85
C ASP A 54 -45.90 -3.44 0.28
N ILE A 55 -46.40 -4.00 1.39
CA ILE A 55 -45.61 -4.48 2.52
C ILE A 55 -44.65 -5.59 2.07
N ASP A 56 -45.11 -6.56 1.30
CA ASP A 56 -44.29 -7.64 0.78
C ASP A 56 -43.18 -7.11 -0.17
N ALA A 57 -43.53 -6.15 -1.02
CA ALA A 57 -42.57 -5.50 -1.90
C ALA A 57 -41.48 -4.74 -1.12
N LEU A 58 -41.87 -3.93 -0.15
CA LEU A 58 -40.97 -3.20 0.74
C LEU A 58 -40.11 -4.13 1.57
N SER A 59 -40.66 -5.20 2.11
CA SER A 59 -39.91 -6.21 2.87
C SER A 59 -38.79 -6.84 2.03
N ARG A 60 -39.10 -7.22 0.78
CA ARG A 60 -38.06 -7.73 -0.15
C ARG A 60 -36.99 -6.70 -0.47
N GLN A 61 -37.40 -5.45 -0.68
CA GLN A 61 -36.45 -4.36 -0.94
C GLN A 61 -35.50 -4.09 0.25
N VAL A 62 -36.06 -4.06 1.47
CA VAL A 62 -35.31 -3.91 2.71
C VAL A 62 -34.32 -5.07 2.89
N ALA A 63 -34.78 -6.32 2.69
CA ALA A 63 -33.93 -7.49 2.80
C ALA A 63 -32.75 -7.45 1.79
N ALA A 64 -33.03 -7.08 0.52
CA ALA A 64 -32.01 -6.94 -0.50
C ALA A 64 -31.01 -5.83 -0.17
N SER A 65 -31.50 -4.68 0.30
CA SER A 65 -30.65 -3.56 0.71
C SER A 65 -29.77 -3.90 1.93
N ALA A 66 -30.32 -4.63 2.90
CA ALA A 66 -29.57 -5.08 4.07
C ALA A 66 -28.47 -6.08 3.69
N ALA A 67 -28.75 -7.02 2.80
CA ALA A 67 -27.76 -7.96 2.30
C ALA A 67 -26.62 -7.24 1.54
N ALA A 68 -26.95 -6.27 0.67
CA ALA A 68 -25.98 -5.46 -0.04
C ALA A 68 -25.12 -4.62 0.91
N ALA A 69 -25.72 -4.00 1.93
CA ALA A 69 -25.01 -3.24 2.95
C ALA A 69 -24.05 -4.13 3.76
N THR A 70 -24.46 -5.34 4.13
CA THR A 70 -23.60 -6.30 4.84
C THR A 70 -22.40 -6.70 4.00
N ALA A 71 -22.61 -7.01 2.71
CA ALA A 71 -21.54 -7.34 1.80
C ALA A 71 -20.54 -6.17 1.61
N ALA A 72 -21.05 -4.95 1.42
CA ALA A 72 -20.23 -3.75 1.28
C ALA A 72 -19.43 -3.46 2.55
N THR A 73 -20.03 -3.63 3.74
CA THR A 73 -19.34 -3.47 5.01
C THR A 73 -18.22 -4.49 5.18
N GLY A 74 -18.44 -5.74 4.79
CA GLY A 74 -17.42 -6.79 4.81
C GLY A 74 -16.20 -6.42 3.95
N VAL A 75 -16.43 -5.97 2.71
CA VAL A 75 -15.36 -5.51 1.82
C VAL A 75 -14.63 -4.29 2.40
N ALA A 76 -15.37 -3.31 2.91
CA ALA A 76 -14.78 -2.10 3.52
C ALA A 76 -13.90 -2.44 4.73
N THR A 77 -14.34 -3.33 5.60
CA THR A 77 -13.57 -3.78 6.77
C THR A 77 -12.29 -4.49 6.36
N SER A 78 -12.36 -5.42 5.39
CA SER A 78 -11.18 -6.13 4.89
C SER A 78 -10.19 -5.18 4.22
N THR A 79 -10.69 -4.21 3.44
CA THR A 79 -9.84 -3.20 2.78
C THR A 79 -9.17 -2.29 3.79
N ALA A 80 -9.88 -1.86 4.83
CA ALA A 80 -9.32 -1.04 5.91
C ALA A 80 -8.23 -1.79 6.67
N ALA A 81 -8.47 -3.05 7.04
CA ALA A 81 -7.47 -3.89 7.70
C ALA A 81 -6.20 -4.07 6.84
N LEU A 82 -6.36 -4.30 5.54
CA LEU A 82 -5.22 -4.38 4.62
C LEU A 82 -4.47 -3.04 4.51
N ALA A 83 -5.19 -1.93 4.42
CA ALA A 83 -4.59 -0.59 4.39
C ALA A 83 -3.79 -0.29 5.67
N ASP A 84 -4.27 -0.71 6.83
CA ASP A 84 -3.56 -0.57 8.10
C ASP A 84 -2.27 -1.39 8.09
N VAL A 85 -2.29 -2.66 7.67
CA VAL A 85 -1.10 -3.49 7.55
C VAL A 85 -0.08 -2.86 6.61
N VAL A 86 -0.49 -2.44 5.41
CA VAL A 86 0.38 -1.79 4.40
C VAL A 86 0.98 -0.49 4.91
N SER A 87 0.24 0.25 5.73
CA SER A 87 0.67 1.53 6.31
C SER A 87 1.57 1.38 7.54
N GLY A 88 1.82 0.16 8.00
CA GLY A 88 2.61 -0.09 9.21
C GLY A 88 1.80 0.11 10.50
N LEU A 89 0.49 0.09 10.39
CA LEU A 89 -0.47 0.21 11.48
C LEU A 89 -1.14 -1.15 11.74
N GLY A 90 -1.95 -1.21 12.78
CA GLY A 90 -2.68 -2.43 13.13
C GLY A 90 -1.84 -3.48 13.89
N SER A 91 -2.52 -4.43 14.50
CA SER A 91 -1.92 -5.51 15.33
C SER A 91 -1.18 -6.55 14.50
N ASP A 92 -1.57 -6.73 13.24
CA ASP A 92 -1.03 -7.79 12.38
C ASP A 92 0.32 -7.40 11.77
N ASN A 93 0.67 -6.11 11.77
CA ASN A 93 1.99 -5.63 11.39
C ASN A 93 2.91 -5.54 12.61
N THR A 94 3.49 -6.68 13.02
CA THR A 94 4.37 -6.79 14.19
C THR A 94 5.64 -5.96 14.07
N LEU A 95 6.11 -5.70 12.85
CA LEU A 95 7.28 -4.87 12.58
C LEU A 95 6.98 -3.37 12.64
N ARG A 96 5.70 -2.97 12.61
CA ARG A 96 5.27 -1.56 12.52
C ARG A 96 5.97 -0.80 11.39
N MET A 97 6.17 -1.49 10.29
CA MET A 97 6.88 -1.01 9.11
C MET A 97 5.92 -0.89 7.93
N LYS A 98 6.01 0.20 7.17
CA LYS A 98 5.26 0.33 5.92
C LYS A 98 5.75 -0.69 4.90
N LEU A 99 4.87 -1.19 4.05
CA LEU A 99 5.24 -2.12 2.99
C LEU A 99 6.34 -1.58 2.08
N SER A 100 6.32 -0.28 1.75
CA SER A 100 7.37 0.36 0.97
C SER A 100 8.74 0.32 1.67
N ALA A 101 8.78 0.53 2.99
CA ALA A 101 10.00 0.43 3.77
C ALA A 101 10.50 -1.02 3.85
N PHE A 102 9.60 -1.98 3.98
CA PHE A 102 9.94 -3.41 3.96
C PHE A 102 10.58 -3.84 2.62
N VAL A 103 10.01 -3.40 1.49
CA VAL A 103 10.59 -3.67 0.16
C VAL A 103 11.96 -3.01 0.01
N LEU A 104 12.11 -1.76 0.49
CA LEU A 104 13.41 -1.06 0.43
C LEU A 104 14.45 -1.71 1.36
N ALA A 105 14.05 -2.24 2.50
CA ALA A 105 14.93 -2.99 3.40
C ALA A 105 15.53 -4.22 2.70
N GLY A 106 14.70 -5.02 2.04
CA GLY A 106 15.20 -6.19 1.29
C GLY A 106 16.14 -5.81 0.14
N ARG A 107 15.90 -4.67 -0.53
CA ARG A 107 16.83 -4.16 -1.54
C ARG A 107 18.14 -3.66 -0.92
N LEU A 108 18.06 -2.99 0.23
CA LEU A 108 19.25 -2.54 0.95
C LEU A 108 20.11 -3.73 1.40
N GLU A 109 19.51 -4.81 1.89
CA GLU A 109 20.24 -6.04 2.22
C GLU A 109 21.05 -6.55 1.02
N ARG A 110 20.45 -6.59 -0.18
CA ARG A 110 21.18 -6.99 -1.40
C ARG A 110 22.33 -6.05 -1.73
N VAL A 111 22.11 -4.74 -1.61
CA VAL A 111 23.18 -3.75 -1.79
C VAL A 111 24.31 -3.94 -0.81
N VAL A 112 23.98 -4.20 0.46
CA VAL A 112 24.97 -4.46 1.53
C VAL A 112 25.77 -5.73 1.28
N GLU A 113 25.14 -6.81 0.83
CA GLU A 113 25.85 -8.04 0.44
C GLU A 113 26.92 -7.74 -0.65
N LEU A 114 26.51 -7.07 -1.73
CA LEU A 114 27.42 -6.72 -2.83
C LEU A 114 28.50 -5.71 -2.40
N ALA A 115 28.17 -4.80 -1.47
CA ALA A 115 29.12 -3.85 -0.91
C ALA A 115 30.17 -4.54 -0.05
N ASN A 116 29.78 -5.53 0.75
CA ASN A 116 30.69 -6.23 1.65
C ASN A 116 31.82 -6.96 0.92
N GLU A 117 31.56 -7.49 -0.28
CA GLU A 117 32.62 -8.11 -1.09
C GLU A 117 33.80 -7.17 -1.36
N ARG A 118 33.52 -5.87 -1.52
CA ARG A 118 34.54 -4.84 -1.76
C ARG A 118 35.07 -4.26 -0.47
N LEU A 119 34.22 -4.04 0.52
CA LEU A 119 34.62 -3.51 1.81
C LEU A 119 35.61 -4.43 2.50
N GLN A 120 35.43 -5.74 2.39
CA GLN A 120 36.37 -6.73 2.92
C GLN A 120 37.76 -6.61 2.30
N ARG A 121 37.86 -6.29 1.01
CA ARG A 121 39.14 -6.09 0.33
C ARG A 121 39.80 -4.76 0.72
N MET A 122 39.00 -3.67 0.77
CA MET A 122 39.49 -2.33 1.13
C MET A 122 39.81 -2.17 2.61
N GLY A 123 39.29 -3.00 3.49
CA GLY A 123 39.44 -2.92 4.94
C GLY A 123 40.11 -4.13 5.56
N ASP A 124 40.86 -4.95 4.78
CA ASP A 124 41.55 -6.16 5.22
C ASP A 124 40.63 -7.11 6.06
N GLY A 125 39.37 -7.26 5.62
CA GLY A 125 38.38 -8.11 6.27
C GLY A 125 37.87 -7.59 7.62
N ARG A 126 38.28 -6.41 8.06
CA ARG A 126 37.92 -5.89 9.38
C ARG A 126 36.48 -5.48 9.52
N PHE A 127 35.88 -4.87 8.49
CA PHE A 127 34.56 -4.30 8.57
C PHE A 127 33.55 -5.06 7.72
N HIS A 128 32.39 -5.29 8.33
CA HIS A 128 31.24 -5.87 7.66
C HIS A 128 30.02 -5.01 7.91
N LEU A 129 29.37 -4.53 6.85
CA LEU A 129 28.13 -3.80 6.95
C LEU A 129 26.97 -4.79 7.14
N ALA A 130 26.04 -4.47 8.00
CA ALA A 130 24.82 -5.25 8.19
C ALA A 130 23.59 -4.33 8.19
N HIS A 131 22.49 -4.83 7.64
CA HIS A 131 21.21 -4.18 7.77
C HIS A 131 20.72 -4.26 9.22
N SER A 132 20.08 -3.23 9.69
CA SER A 132 19.55 -3.14 11.05
C SER A 132 18.13 -2.62 11.06
N ASP A 133 17.21 -3.43 11.55
CA ASP A 133 15.82 -3.06 11.80
C ASP A 133 15.61 -2.32 13.13
N ARG A 134 16.66 -1.77 13.72
CA ARG A 134 16.52 -1.03 14.99
C ARG A 134 15.52 0.11 14.81
N LEU A 135 14.71 0.31 15.85
CA LEU A 135 13.73 1.40 15.88
C LEU A 135 14.45 2.75 15.69
N ALA A 136 14.08 3.44 14.63
CA ALA A 136 14.48 4.85 14.48
C ALA A 136 13.87 5.71 15.61
N SER A 137 14.47 6.88 15.86
CA SER A 137 13.92 7.86 16.81
C SER A 137 12.43 8.10 16.52
N GLY A 138 11.55 7.84 17.51
CA GLY A 138 10.09 7.94 17.34
C GLY A 138 9.33 6.60 17.25
N GLY A 139 9.99 5.45 17.47
CA GLY A 139 9.33 4.16 17.62
C GLY A 139 8.86 3.48 16.32
N ARG A 140 9.20 4.03 15.16
CA ARG A 140 8.95 3.42 13.84
C ARG A 140 10.24 2.82 13.29
N ARG A 141 10.15 1.63 12.70
CA ARG A 141 11.27 1.02 11.97
C ARG A 141 11.36 1.68 10.61
N SER A 142 12.52 2.27 10.30
CA SER A 142 12.74 2.87 8.97
C SER A 142 13.00 1.81 7.89
N GLY A 143 13.46 0.63 8.29
CA GLY A 143 13.89 -0.43 7.37
C GLY A 143 15.18 -0.13 6.61
N LEU A 144 15.84 1.00 6.88
CA LEU A 144 17.04 1.46 6.16
C LEU A 144 18.21 1.71 7.11
N GLY A 145 18.20 1.10 8.29
CA GLY A 145 19.30 1.19 9.24
C GLY A 145 20.49 0.37 8.78
N LEU A 146 21.70 0.92 9.01
CA LEU A 146 22.97 0.23 8.79
C LEU A 146 23.77 0.25 10.08
N VAL A 147 24.42 -0.87 10.35
CA VAL A 147 25.42 -1.01 11.41
C VAL A 147 26.70 -1.60 10.82
N VAL A 148 27.79 -1.42 11.52
CA VAL A 148 29.09 -1.99 11.16
C VAL A 148 29.48 -3.02 12.21
N GLN A 149 29.79 -4.20 11.76
CA GLN A 149 30.44 -5.23 12.57
C GLN A 149 31.95 -5.09 12.38
N ASP A 150 32.67 -4.86 13.48
CA ASP A 150 34.13 -4.85 13.51
C ASP A 150 34.61 -6.27 13.87
N GLU A 151 35.10 -7.01 12.90
CA GLU A 151 35.51 -8.42 13.03
C GLU A 151 36.70 -8.58 13.98
N TRP A 152 37.53 -7.56 14.13
CA TRP A 152 38.68 -7.62 15.05
C TRP A 152 38.28 -7.53 16.50
N THR A 153 37.20 -6.75 16.79
CA THR A 153 36.72 -6.56 18.16
C THR A 153 35.47 -7.40 18.47
N GLY A 154 34.82 -7.93 17.44
CA GLY A 154 33.53 -8.64 17.51
C GLY A 154 32.37 -7.71 17.89
N GLN A 155 32.53 -6.39 17.83
CA GLN A 155 31.52 -5.42 18.22
C GLN A 155 30.70 -4.91 17.04
N VAL A 156 29.39 -4.79 17.27
CA VAL A 156 28.48 -4.10 16.34
C VAL A 156 28.37 -2.64 16.76
N ARG A 157 28.70 -1.74 15.85
CA ARG A 157 28.75 -0.28 16.07
C ARG A 157 27.82 0.45 15.12
N ASP A 158 27.42 1.67 15.51
CA ASP A 158 26.75 2.60 14.60
C ASP A 158 27.73 3.10 13.53
N THR A 159 27.27 3.26 12.29
CA THR A 159 28.07 3.80 11.18
C THR A 159 28.64 5.19 11.46
N ALA A 160 27.97 5.99 12.29
CA ALA A 160 28.46 7.29 12.74
C ALA A 160 29.76 7.24 13.59
N THR A 161 30.15 6.06 14.08
CA THR A 161 31.37 5.85 14.87
C THR A 161 32.60 5.54 14.03
N LEU A 162 32.45 5.40 12.72
CA LEU A 162 33.54 5.17 11.79
C LEU A 162 34.46 6.40 11.69
N SER A 163 35.75 6.18 11.56
CA SER A 163 36.71 7.22 11.20
C SER A 163 36.44 7.77 9.78
N GLY A 164 37.06 8.87 9.41
CA GLY A 164 36.89 9.44 8.08
C GLY A 164 37.27 8.48 6.97
N GLY A 165 38.39 7.75 7.09
CA GLY A 165 38.83 6.75 6.14
C GLY A 165 37.90 5.52 6.09
N GLU A 166 37.54 4.97 7.26
CA GLU A 166 36.60 3.86 7.37
C GLU A 166 35.23 4.20 6.75
N SER A 167 34.73 5.42 7.01
CA SER A 167 33.46 5.94 6.46
C SER A 167 33.53 6.10 4.94
N PHE A 168 34.67 6.57 4.42
CA PHE A 168 34.89 6.67 2.97
C PHE A 168 34.88 5.29 2.30
N MET A 169 35.61 4.32 2.84
CA MET A 169 35.64 2.94 2.30
C MET A 169 34.23 2.30 2.34
N ALA A 170 33.51 2.45 3.44
CA ALA A 170 32.14 1.95 3.57
C ALA A 170 31.19 2.60 2.58
N SER A 171 31.27 3.92 2.39
CA SER A 171 30.46 4.68 1.45
C SER A 171 30.75 4.31 0.01
N LEU A 172 32.02 4.15 -0.35
CA LEU A 172 32.45 3.70 -1.67
C LEU A 172 31.94 2.29 -1.95
N ALA A 173 32.11 1.37 -1.01
CA ALA A 173 31.61 0.01 -1.13
C ALA A 173 30.08 -0.03 -1.36
N LEU A 174 29.32 0.77 -0.59
CA LEU A 174 27.87 0.87 -0.75
C LEU A 174 27.48 1.46 -2.12
N ALA A 175 28.17 2.48 -2.60
CA ALA A 175 27.91 3.05 -3.91
C ALA A 175 28.13 2.04 -5.03
N LEU A 176 29.23 1.26 -4.93
CA LEU A 176 29.53 0.20 -5.89
C LEU A 176 28.54 -0.97 -5.79
N GLY A 177 28.17 -1.38 -4.57
CA GLY A 177 27.15 -2.40 -4.33
C GLY A 177 25.78 -2.01 -4.89
N LEU A 178 25.39 -0.73 -4.72
CA LEU A 178 24.17 -0.18 -5.32
C LEU A 178 24.22 -0.22 -6.85
N ALA A 179 25.33 0.16 -7.44
CA ALA A 179 25.51 0.11 -8.90
C ALA A 179 25.34 -1.32 -9.45
N ASP A 180 25.86 -2.30 -8.75
CA ASP A 180 25.73 -3.71 -9.14
C ASP A 180 24.32 -4.25 -8.91
N ALA A 181 23.67 -3.91 -7.80
CA ALA A 181 22.27 -4.27 -7.55
C ALA A 181 21.34 -3.71 -8.63
N VAL A 182 21.53 -2.45 -9.03
CA VAL A 182 20.77 -1.82 -10.12
C VAL A 182 21.03 -2.55 -11.46
N ARG A 183 22.26 -2.95 -11.73
CA ARG A 183 22.60 -3.73 -12.92
C ARG A 183 21.89 -5.08 -12.96
N GLU A 184 21.85 -5.80 -11.85
CA GLU A 184 21.16 -7.08 -11.72
C GLU A 184 19.65 -6.92 -11.97
N GLU A 185 19.01 -5.89 -11.39
CA GLU A 185 17.56 -5.66 -11.51
C GLU A 185 17.14 -5.12 -12.89
N SER A 186 17.97 -4.31 -13.53
CA SER A 186 17.63 -3.65 -14.81
C SER A 186 17.92 -4.48 -16.06
N GLY A 187 18.24 -5.78 -15.89
CA GLY A 187 18.51 -6.66 -17.03
C GLY A 187 19.80 -6.33 -17.77
N GLY A 188 20.79 -5.75 -17.07
CA GLY A 188 22.13 -5.54 -17.61
C GLY A 188 22.39 -4.13 -18.14
N ILE A 189 21.72 -3.10 -17.67
CA ILE A 189 22.14 -1.71 -17.92
C ILE A 189 23.46 -1.49 -17.19
N ASP A 190 24.54 -1.43 -17.93
CA ASP A 190 25.86 -1.19 -17.37
C ASP A 190 26.07 0.30 -17.06
N LEU A 191 26.43 0.59 -15.82
CA LEU A 191 26.98 1.89 -15.45
C LEU A 191 28.44 1.92 -15.88
N HIS A 192 28.70 2.44 -17.07
CA HIS A 192 30.04 2.45 -17.66
C HIS A 192 30.98 3.48 -17.05
N THR A 193 30.46 4.47 -16.33
CA THR A 193 31.27 5.56 -15.77
C THR A 193 30.92 5.79 -14.32
N LEU A 194 31.95 5.88 -13.49
CA LEU A 194 31.88 6.22 -12.07
C LEU A 194 32.74 7.46 -11.82
N PHE A 195 32.18 8.45 -11.10
CA PHE A 195 32.94 9.59 -10.60
C PHE A 195 32.99 9.55 -9.09
N ILE A 196 34.20 9.68 -8.53
CA ILE A 196 34.44 9.76 -7.08
C ILE A 196 34.97 11.14 -6.79
N ASP A 197 34.22 11.92 -6.00
CA ASP A 197 34.55 13.29 -5.66
C ASP A 197 35.06 13.34 -4.24
N GLU A 198 36.38 13.60 -4.09
CA GLU A 198 37.10 13.72 -2.81
C GLU A 198 37.04 12.45 -1.92
N GLY A 199 37.44 12.55 -0.66
CA GLY A 199 37.43 11.47 0.33
C GLY A 199 38.76 10.75 0.53
N PHE A 200 39.63 10.72 -0.47
CA PHE A 200 40.95 10.03 -0.40
C PHE A 200 41.94 10.65 0.60
N GLY A 201 41.76 11.92 0.94
CA GLY A 201 42.59 12.61 1.91
C GLY A 201 42.46 12.14 3.35
N SER A 202 41.41 11.35 3.65
CA SER A 202 41.19 10.76 4.97
C SER A 202 41.79 9.37 5.15
N LEU A 203 42.36 8.80 4.05
CA LEU A 203 42.98 7.48 4.06
C LEU A 203 44.49 7.57 4.42
N ASP A 204 44.98 6.58 5.14
CA ASP A 204 46.41 6.33 5.22
C ASP A 204 46.93 5.67 3.96
N GLY A 205 48.24 5.49 3.86
CA GLY A 205 48.89 4.98 2.65
C GLY A 205 48.46 3.57 2.29
N GLU A 206 48.25 2.70 3.28
CA GLU A 206 47.83 1.31 3.08
C GLU A 206 46.41 1.23 2.61
N SER A 207 45.46 1.91 3.29
CA SER A 207 44.04 1.99 2.88
C SER A 207 43.91 2.61 1.47
N LEU A 208 44.72 3.60 1.12
CA LEU A 208 44.73 4.21 -0.21
C LEU A 208 45.10 3.19 -1.28
N GLU A 209 46.15 2.39 -1.05
CA GLU A 209 46.55 1.33 -1.99
C GLU A 209 45.40 0.32 -2.18
N GLN A 210 44.81 -0.17 -1.12
CA GLN A 210 43.66 -1.13 -1.17
C GLN A 210 42.48 -0.58 -1.94
N VAL A 211 42.12 0.69 -1.73
CA VAL A 211 41.05 1.35 -2.48
C VAL A 211 41.44 1.45 -3.96
N MET A 212 42.68 1.83 -4.28
CA MET A 212 43.11 1.92 -5.66
C MET A 212 43.09 0.57 -6.38
N GLU A 213 43.44 -0.53 -5.73
CA GLU A 213 43.32 -1.87 -6.31
C GLU A 213 41.89 -2.21 -6.69
N VAL A 214 40.90 -1.83 -5.86
CA VAL A 214 39.46 -2.03 -6.17
C VAL A 214 39.05 -1.16 -7.38
N LEU A 215 39.56 0.08 -7.49
CA LEU A 215 39.25 0.96 -8.61
C LEU A 215 39.90 0.45 -9.91
N ASP A 216 41.11 -0.06 -9.85
CA ASP A 216 41.83 -0.68 -11.01
C ASP A 216 41.04 -1.90 -11.52
N GLN A 217 40.54 -2.77 -10.63
CA GLN A 217 39.65 -3.91 -10.99
C GLN A 217 38.37 -3.48 -11.70
N LEU A 218 37.78 -2.35 -11.29
CA LEU A 218 36.61 -1.80 -11.98
C LEU A 218 36.93 -1.32 -13.39
N GLN A 219 38.07 -0.73 -13.56
CA GLN A 219 38.57 -0.29 -14.87
C GLN A 219 38.88 -1.48 -15.79
N ASP A 220 39.51 -2.52 -15.27
CA ASP A 220 39.78 -3.78 -15.99
C ASP A 220 38.46 -4.46 -16.40
N GLY A 221 37.38 -4.31 -15.60
CA GLY A 221 36.04 -4.73 -15.93
C GLY A 221 35.32 -3.86 -16.97
N GLY A 222 36.03 -2.89 -17.60
CA GLY A 222 35.50 -2.04 -18.68
C GLY A 222 34.77 -0.79 -18.20
N ARG A 223 34.82 -0.43 -16.90
CA ARG A 223 34.24 0.82 -16.38
C ARG A 223 35.26 1.97 -16.46
N ALA A 224 34.85 3.13 -16.89
CA ALA A 224 35.64 4.36 -16.78
C ALA A 224 35.48 4.92 -15.36
N VAL A 225 36.60 5.09 -14.64
CA VAL A 225 36.63 5.65 -13.29
C VAL A 225 37.29 7.03 -13.34
N GLY A 226 36.52 8.07 -12.98
CA GLY A 226 37.01 9.43 -12.81
C GLY A 226 37.18 9.75 -11.32
N VAL A 227 38.32 10.30 -10.93
CA VAL A 227 38.62 10.67 -9.55
C VAL A 227 38.87 12.16 -9.47
N VAL A 228 38.18 12.87 -8.61
CA VAL A 228 38.47 14.26 -8.26
C VAL A 228 39.17 14.24 -6.91
N SER A 229 40.42 14.67 -6.85
CA SER A 229 41.21 14.65 -5.61
C SER A 229 42.35 15.65 -5.64
N HIS A 230 42.75 16.09 -4.46
CA HIS A 230 43.94 16.91 -4.25
C HIS A 230 45.15 16.10 -3.69
N VAL A 231 44.99 14.78 -3.50
CA VAL A 231 46.00 13.90 -2.91
C VAL A 231 47.14 13.68 -3.92
N PRO A 232 48.41 14.02 -3.55
CA PRO A 232 49.56 13.90 -4.48
C PRO A 232 49.79 12.48 -4.99
N ALA A 233 49.67 11.48 -4.14
CA ALA A 233 49.88 10.07 -4.47
C ALA A 233 49.00 9.58 -5.62
N LEU A 234 47.74 10.06 -5.72
CA LEU A 234 46.83 9.75 -6.83
C LEU A 234 47.27 10.37 -8.15
N ARG A 235 47.90 11.55 -8.09
CA ARG A 235 48.44 12.24 -9.27
C ARG A 235 49.58 11.44 -9.93
N ASP A 236 50.42 10.83 -9.12
CA ASP A 236 51.56 10.05 -9.63
C ASP A 236 51.13 8.71 -10.22
N ARG A 237 49.99 8.16 -9.75
CA ARG A 237 49.47 6.85 -10.16
C ARG A 237 48.52 6.90 -11.37
N ILE A 238 47.73 7.96 -11.51
CA ILE A 238 46.72 8.07 -12.58
C ILE A 238 47.34 8.79 -13.79
N PRO A 239 47.50 8.10 -14.95
CA PRO A 239 48.23 8.68 -16.11
C PRO A 239 47.41 9.74 -16.86
N ALA A 240 46.13 9.64 -16.93
CA ALA A 240 45.24 10.59 -17.61
C ALA A 240 44.64 11.60 -16.64
N GLN A 241 45.03 12.87 -16.70
CA GLN A 241 44.68 13.87 -15.74
C GLN A 241 44.12 15.13 -16.39
N VAL A 242 43.18 15.76 -15.71
CA VAL A 242 42.71 17.11 -15.97
C VAL A 242 43.09 17.98 -14.78
N GLN A 243 44.09 18.87 -14.97
CA GLN A 243 44.53 19.78 -13.92
C GLN A 243 43.80 21.11 -14.02
N VAL A 244 43.29 21.56 -12.86
CA VAL A 244 42.56 22.83 -12.73
C VAL A 244 43.40 23.77 -11.91
N ASP A 245 43.96 24.80 -12.53
CA ASP A 245 44.78 25.80 -11.89
C ASP A 245 43.94 27.06 -11.62
N LYS A 246 43.76 27.39 -10.35
CA LYS A 246 43.00 28.57 -9.93
C LYS A 246 43.87 29.81 -9.89
N THR A 247 43.51 30.84 -10.64
CA THR A 247 44.19 32.12 -10.69
C THR A 247 43.31 33.26 -10.23
N ARG A 248 43.89 34.47 -9.98
CA ARG A 248 43.09 35.66 -9.64
C ARG A 248 42.13 36.12 -10.75
N ARG A 249 42.32 35.66 -11.99
CA ARG A 249 41.53 36.03 -13.17
C ARG A 249 40.57 34.91 -13.61
N GLY A 250 40.42 33.86 -12.83
CA GLY A 250 39.61 32.67 -13.14
C GLY A 250 40.44 31.37 -13.07
N SER A 251 39.82 30.26 -13.45
CA SER A 251 40.46 28.94 -13.48
C SER A 251 40.88 28.56 -14.90
N THR A 252 42.05 27.96 -15.05
CA THR A 252 42.51 27.39 -16.29
C THR A 252 42.52 25.85 -16.19
N VAL A 253 42.18 25.18 -17.29
CA VAL A 253 42.13 23.72 -17.38
C VAL A 253 43.20 23.24 -18.31
N ARG A 254 44.00 22.28 -17.87
CA ARG A 254 45.07 21.66 -18.67
C ARG A 254 44.91 20.14 -18.62
N ARG A 255 44.96 19.52 -19.78
CA ARG A 255 45.01 18.06 -19.88
C ARG A 255 46.47 17.62 -19.80
N VAL A 256 46.75 16.69 -18.92
CA VAL A 256 48.08 16.06 -18.78
C VAL A 256 47.91 14.56 -19.03
N THR A 257 48.66 14.04 -19.98
CA THR A 257 48.80 12.59 -20.17
C THR A 257 50.22 12.27 -19.73
N GLY A 258 50.36 11.58 -18.60
CA GLY A 258 51.66 11.07 -18.16
C GLY A 258 52.16 9.97 -19.09
N PRO A 259 53.46 9.65 -19.08
CA PRO A 259 53.94 8.45 -19.73
C PRO A 259 53.22 7.25 -19.11
N ALA A 260 52.65 6.37 -19.96
CA ALA A 260 52.26 5.05 -19.53
C ALA A 260 53.51 4.37 -18.98
N ALA A 261 53.50 3.97 -17.72
CA ALA A 261 54.55 3.20 -17.11
C ALA A 261 54.58 1.78 -17.68
#